data_9b43cc205a346e61db71f36ce250a275
#
_entry.id   9b43cc205a346e61db71f36ce250a275
#
_cell.length_a   1.000
_cell.length_b   1.000
_cell.length_c   1.000
_cell.angle_alpha   90.00
_cell.angle_beta   90.00
_cell.angle_gamma   90.00
#
_symmetry.space_group_name_H-M   'P 1'
#
loop_
_entity.id
_entity.type
_entity.pdbx_description
1 polymer ?
#
loop_
_entity_poly.entity_id
_entity_poly.type
_entity_poly.pdbx_seq_one_letter_code
_entity_poly.pdbx_strand_id
1 'polypeptide(L)'
;MAISAWEQSTYYAPKDVVIIGCGFVGLWTAYELINKYPKMQITILERGIIPSGASTRNAGFSCFGSVSELMYDVQLMGEANMLETVKMRYDGLQKIQRTFDKKTIDYDQFGGYELFEKNGPYDIHQLDKDIAYLNKILAPVLKTPKKNGKYLPIYTNETKKIKQFGFQAIEALAFSPFEGQLNSAKLVLALQQTVQSKGVQILFNTEVKKFKSHKKGVTIQTNLEAPLETKQLLICTNGFAKQLMPSLDVVPARGQVFITEPIPNLKFKGTFHFDEGFYYFRNVGNRLLLGGARNKDFKNEKTYSLETSPIIQKTLEDFMMKRILPKGSKKPKIELRWSGTMGMGKIKKPIIEELQPNIFCAVRMSGMGVAIAPIVAERAVKLMKG
;
A
#
# COMPACT_ATOMS: atom_id res chain seq x y z
N MET A 1 3.10 37.86 -3.55
CA MET A 1 3.53 38.23 -4.93
C MET A 1 2.26 38.44 -5.77
N ALA A 2 2.20 39.39 -6.71
CA ALA A 2 0.99 39.55 -7.54
C ALA A 2 0.88 38.37 -8.53
N ILE A 3 -0.33 37.82 -8.67
CA ILE A 3 -0.63 36.73 -9.61
C ILE A 3 -0.79 37.30 -11.00
N SER A 4 -0.13 36.78 -12.01
CA SER A 4 -0.27 37.19 -13.40
C SER A 4 -1.58 36.70 -14.01
N ALA A 5 -2.04 37.32 -15.09
CA ALA A 5 -3.22 36.87 -15.83
C ALA A 5 -3.09 35.42 -16.36
N TRP A 6 -1.87 35.00 -16.69
CA TRP A 6 -1.59 33.65 -17.16
C TRP A 6 -1.70 32.61 -16.01
N GLU A 7 -1.15 32.89 -14.84
CA GLU A 7 -1.31 32.08 -13.66
C GLU A 7 -2.78 31.96 -13.22
N GLN A 8 -3.50 33.12 -13.24
CA GLN A 8 -4.93 33.17 -12.91
C GLN A 8 -5.75 32.27 -13.84
N SER A 9 -5.47 32.31 -15.15
CA SER A 9 -6.21 31.52 -16.15
C SER A 9 -5.82 30.06 -16.25
N THR A 10 -4.73 29.63 -15.59
CA THR A 10 -4.21 28.26 -15.63
C THR A 10 -4.21 27.59 -14.26
N TYR A 11 -3.25 27.95 -13.40
CA TYR A 11 -3.07 27.30 -12.10
C TYR A 11 -4.19 27.62 -11.10
N TYR A 12 -4.67 28.87 -11.11
CA TYR A 12 -5.72 29.34 -10.20
C TYR A 12 -7.13 29.29 -10.82
N ALA A 13 -7.27 28.89 -12.08
CA ALA A 13 -8.58 28.71 -12.69
C ALA A 13 -9.39 27.64 -11.93
N PRO A 14 -10.72 27.82 -11.75
CA PRO A 14 -11.57 26.83 -11.08
C PRO A 14 -11.45 25.45 -11.71
N LYS A 15 -11.44 24.41 -10.87
CA LYS A 15 -11.28 23.01 -11.29
C LYS A 15 -12.59 22.23 -11.15
N ASP A 16 -12.74 21.17 -11.92
CA ASP A 16 -13.83 20.22 -11.69
C ASP A 16 -13.54 19.38 -10.43
N VAL A 17 -12.29 18.90 -10.28
CA VAL A 17 -11.87 18.11 -9.13
C VAL A 17 -10.49 18.55 -8.67
N VAL A 18 -10.37 18.76 -7.35
CA VAL A 18 -9.08 18.86 -6.67
C VAL A 18 -8.87 17.63 -5.78
N ILE A 19 -7.70 17.02 -5.87
CA ILE A 19 -7.30 15.83 -5.09
C ILE A 19 -6.17 16.22 -4.15
N ILE A 20 -6.30 15.98 -2.84
CA ILE A 20 -5.24 16.21 -1.86
C ILE A 20 -4.45 14.94 -1.65
N GLY A 21 -3.18 14.93 -2.05
CA GLY A 21 -2.22 13.84 -1.93
C GLY A 21 -1.92 13.14 -3.25
N CYS A 22 -0.65 13.19 -3.65
CA CYS A 22 -0.11 12.57 -4.87
C CYS A 22 0.40 11.13 -4.61
N GLY A 23 -0.24 10.41 -3.67
CA GLY A 23 0.00 8.99 -3.42
C GLY A 23 -0.78 8.09 -4.38
N PHE A 24 -0.71 6.76 -4.17
CA PHE A 24 -1.40 5.78 -5.03
C PHE A 24 -2.88 6.08 -5.22
N VAL A 25 -3.62 6.34 -4.13
CA VAL A 25 -5.08 6.56 -4.24
C VAL A 25 -5.38 7.83 -5.05
N GLY A 26 -4.69 8.95 -4.76
CA GLY A 26 -4.91 10.19 -5.50
C GLY A 26 -4.56 10.07 -7.00
N LEU A 27 -3.43 9.43 -7.30
CA LEU A 27 -2.99 9.20 -8.68
C LEU A 27 -3.91 8.26 -9.44
N TRP A 28 -4.32 7.12 -8.84
CA TRP A 28 -5.29 6.21 -9.46
C TRP A 28 -6.65 6.90 -9.64
N THR A 29 -7.09 7.73 -8.69
CA THR A 29 -8.35 8.47 -8.87
C THR A 29 -8.27 9.46 -10.02
N ALA A 30 -7.15 10.20 -10.14
CA ALA A 30 -6.94 11.08 -11.29
C ALA A 30 -6.88 10.28 -12.61
N TYR A 31 -6.24 9.12 -12.62
CA TYR A 31 -6.20 8.20 -13.76
C TYR A 31 -7.62 7.76 -14.17
N GLU A 32 -8.46 7.33 -13.23
CA GLU A 32 -9.83 6.92 -13.52
C GLU A 32 -10.68 8.07 -14.04
N LEU A 33 -10.58 9.24 -13.40
CA LEU A 33 -11.34 10.43 -13.79
C LEU A 33 -10.97 10.89 -15.20
N ILE A 34 -9.68 11.05 -15.49
CA ILE A 34 -9.24 11.61 -16.78
C ILE A 34 -9.48 10.63 -17.95
N ASN A 35 -9.38 9.31 -17.70
CA ASN A 35 -9.72 8.32 -18.72
C ASN A 35 -11.22 8.28 -19.03
N LYS A 36 -12.06 8.47 -18.01
CA LYS A 36 -13.51 8.46 -18.16
C LYS A 36 -14.06 9.79 -18.66
N TYR A 37 -13.41 10.90 -18.30
CA TYR A 37 -13.82 12.26 -18.60
C TYR A 37 -12.64 13.11 -19.10
N PRO A 38 -12.22 12.94 -20.37
CA PRO A 38 -10.99 13.55 -20.90
C PRO A 38 -10.91 15.08 -20.88
N LYS A 39 -12.06 15.76 -20.74
CA LYS A 39 -12.15 17.24 -20.67
C LYS A 39 -12.17 17.77 -19.23
N MET A 40 -12.17 16.90 -18.23
CA MET A 40 -12.26 17.29 -16.82
C MET A 40 -10.99 18.00 -16.37
N GLN A 41 -11.15 19.16 -15.72
CA GLN A 41 -10.05 19.91 -15.14
C GLN A 41 -9.71 19.34 -13.75
N ILE A 42 -8.59 18.63 -13.66
CA ILE A 42 -8.17 17.94 -12.44
C ILE A 42 -6.84 18.52 -11.96
N THR A 43 -6.76 18.85 -10.68
CA THR A 43 -5.50 19.23 -10.02
C THR A 43 -5.24 18.34 -8.81
N ILE A 44 -4.03 17.81 -8.70
CA ILE A 44 -3.54 17.11 -7.50
C ILE A 44 -2.65 18.07 -6.71
N LEU A 45 -2.88 18.17 -5.41
CA LEU A 45 -2.06 18.98 -4.49
C LEU A 45 -1.19 18.04 -3.66
N GLU A 46 0.13 18.21 -3.72
CA GLU A 46 1.10 17.45 -2.93
C GLU A 46 1.93 18.41 -2.08
N ARG A 47 1.95 18.20 -0.77
CA ARG A 47 2.69 19.07 0.16
C ARG A 47 4.21 18.94 0.05
N GLY A 48 4.70 17.78 -0.36
CA GLY A 48 6.12 17.53 -0.57
C GLY A 48 6.60 18.02 -1.93
N ILE A 49 7.91 18.18 -2.08
CA ILE A 49 8.55 18.39 -3.39
C ILE A 49 8.52 17.13 -4.26
N ILE A 50 8.33 15.98 -3.61
CA ILE A 50 8.03 14.68 -4.21
C ILE A 50 6.97 13.99 -3.34
N PRO A 51 6.23 12.97 -3.85
CA PRO A 51 5.32 12.19 -3.02
C PRO A 51 6.10 11.35 -2.00
N SER A 52 6.30 11.88 -0.79
CA SER A 52 7.08 11.26 0.28
C SER A 52 6.23 10.50 1.32
N GLY A 53 4.96 10.22 1.00
CA GLY A 53 4.08 9.42 1.84
C GLY A 53 4.33 7.91 1.73
N ALA A 54 3.43 7.10 2.29
CA ALA A 54 3.53 5.63 2.30
C ALA A 54 3.68 5.00 0.91
N SER A 55 3.23 5.68 -0.15
CA SER A 55 3.27 5.14 -1.53
C SER A 55 4.68 4.95 -2.08
N THR A 56 5.65 5.77 -1.69
CA THR A 56 7.05 5.66 -2.11
C THR A 56 7.96 5.07 -1.04
N ARG A 57 7.41 4.76 0.15
CA ARG A 57 8.17 4.32 1.33
C ARG A 57 7.80 2.92 1.82
N ASN A 58 6.92 2.21 1.12
CA ASN A 58 6.57 0.82 1.41
C ASN A 58 7.61 -0.17 0.86
N ALA A 59 7.46 -1.44 1.19
CA ALA A 59 8.39 -2.49 0.79
C ALA A 59 8.21 -3.00 -0.66
N GLY A 60 7.20 -2.50 -1.40
CA GLY A 60 6.94 -2.90 -2.78
C GLY A 60 6.35 -4.29 -2.93
N PHE A 61 5.57 -4.75 -1.99
CA PHE A 61 4.84 -6.01 -2.06
C PHE A 61 3.61 -5.88 -2.96
N SER A 62 3.49 -6.79 -3.91
CA SER A 62 2.30 -7.01 -4.72
C SER A 62 1.59 -8.24 -4.17
N CYS A 63 0.93 -8.08 -3.03
CA CYS A 63 0.31 -9.15 -2.25
C CYS A 63 -1.13 -8.81 -1.87
N PHE A 64 -1.94 -9.83 -1.57
CA PHE A 64 -3.35 -9.63 -1.17
C PHE A 64 -3.70 -10.20 0.20
N GLY A 65 -2.75 -10.84 0.89
CA GLY A 65 -2.86 -11.35 2.25
C GLY A 65 -2.22 -12.72 2.40
N SER A 66 -1.66 -13.00 3.58
CA SER A 66 -1.08 -14.29 3.94
C SER A 66 -2.09 -15.18 4.68
N VAL A 67 -1.79 -16.46 4.86
CA VAL A 67 -2.73 -17.44 5.45
C VAL A 67 -3.16 -17.02 6.84
N SER A 68 -2.21 -16.73 7.75
CA SER A 68 -2.55 -16.36 9.13
C SER A 68 -3.24 -15.00 9.20
N GLU A 69 -2.80 -14.03 8.38
CA GLU A 69 -3.48 -12.72 8.28
C GLU A 69 -4.95 -12.87 7.87
N LEU A 70 -5.24 -13.68 6.86
CA LEU A 70 -6.61 -13.87 6.38
C LEU A 70 -7.48 -14.65 7.36
N MET A 71 -6.93 -15.64 8.05
CA MET A 71 -7.64 -16.36 9.11
C MET A 71 -7.98 -15.42 10.28
N TYR A 72 -7.03 -14.57 10.67
CA TYR A 72 -7.29 -13.52 11.66
C TYR A 72 -8.36 -12.52 11.16
N ASP A 73 -8.32 -12.10 9.90
CA ASP A 73 -9.30 -11.19 9.30
C ASP A 73 -10.71 -11.80 9.28
N VAL A 74 -10.85 -13.12 9.06
CA VAL A 74 -12.13 -13.84 9.19
C VAL A 74 -12.69 -13.71 10.62
N GLN A 75 -11.83 -13.88 11.62
CA GLN A 75 -12.24 -13.74 13.03
C GLN A 75 -12.60 -12.30 13.39
N LEU A 76 -11.83 -11.32 12.90
CA LEU A 76 -11.99 -9.91 13.24
C LEU A 76 -13.23 -9.27 12.59
N MET A 77 -13.52 -9.58 11.33
CA MET A 77 -14.54 -8.85 10.55
C MET A 77 -15.51 -9.76 9.78
N GLY A 78 -15.43 -11.08 9.95
CA GLY A 78 -16.25 -12.07 9.27
C GLY A 78 -15.80 -12.39 7.84
N GLU A 79 -16.14 -13.60 7.38
CA GLU A 79 -15.75 -14.14 6.06
C GLU A 79 -16.12 -13.21 4.90
N ALA A 80 -17.35 -12.71 4.85
CA ALA A 80 -17.83 -11.86 3.75
C ALA A 80 -17.01 -10.56 3.60
N ASN A 81 -16.67 -9.89 4.72
CA ASN A 81 -15.86 -8.67 4.68
C ASN A 81 -14.40 -8.96 4.32
N MET A 82 -13.85 -10.09 4.80
CA MET A 82 -12.52 -10.55 4.41
C MET A 82 -12.48 -10.82 2.90
N LEU A 83 -13.43 -11.60 2.35
CA LEU A 83 -13.51 -11.90 0.92
C LEU A 83 -13.62 -10.65 0.06
N GLU A 84 -14.48 -9.68 0.44
CA GLU A 84 -14.57 -8.39 -0.26
C GLU A 84 -13.22 -7.67 -0.28
N THR A 85 -12.53 -7.61 0.86
CA THR A 85 -11.25 -6.92 1.00
C THR A 85 -10.16 -7.59 0.16
N VAL A 86 -10.06 -8.91 0.22
CA VAL A 86 -9.11 -9.70 -0.58
C VAL A 86 -9.38 -9.53 -2.07
N LYS A 87 -10.66 -9.57 -2.47
CA LYS A 87 -11.04 -9.34 -3.87
C LYS A 87 -10.62 -7.95 -4.35
N MET A 88 -10.83 -6.91 -3.56
CA MET A 88 -10.35 -5.55 -3.91
C MET A 88 -8.83 -5.50 -4.08
N ARG A 89 -8.08 -6.16 -3.19
CA ARG A 89 -6.62 -6.24 -3.29
C ARG A 89 -6.19 -6.98 -4.56
N TYR A 90 -6.74 -8.14 -4.80
CA TYR A 90 -6.42 -8.97 -5.98
C TYR A 90 -6.76 -8.26 -7.30
N ASP A 91 -7.98 -7.74 -7.42
CA ASP A 91 -8.42 -7.00 -8.63
C ASP A 91 -7.52 -5.78 -8.89
N GLY A 92 -7.11 -5.08 -7.83
CA GLY A 92 -6.20 -3.94 -7.93
C GLY A 92 -4.80 -4.34 -8.42
N LEU A 93 -4.26 -5.46 -7.95
CA LEU A 93 -3.00 -6.02 -8.47
C LEU A 93 -3.11 -6.39 -9.94
N GLN A 94 -4.21 -7.03 -10.34
CA GLN A 94 -4.48 -7.33 -11.75
C GLN A 94 -4.56 -6.06 -12.60
N LYS A 95 -5.15 -4.98 -12.06
CA LYS A 95 -5.23 -3.71 -12.76
C LYS A 95 -3.85 -3.06 -12.93
N ILE A 96 -3.01 -3.06 -11.91
CA ILE A 96 -1.62 -2.57 -12.03
C ILE A 96 -0.88 -3.28 -13.16
N GLN A 97 -0.95 -4.63 -13.20
CA GLN A 97 -0.27 -5.44 -14.18
C GLN A 97 -0.80 -5.28 -15.62
N ARG A 98 -2.08 -4.91 -15.78
CA ARG A 98 -2.67 -4.59 -17.10
C ARG A 98 -2.36 -3.17 -17.56
N THR A 99 -2.12 -2.24 -16.61
CA THR A 99 -1.90 -0.83 -16.92
C THR A 99 -0.45 -0.53 -17.26
N PHE A 100 0.49 -1.22 -16.62
CA PHE A 100 1.93 -0.94 -16.75
C PHE A 100 2.71 -2.20 -17.09
N ASP A 101 3.66 -2.07 -18.01
CA ASP A 101 4.61 -3.12 -18.33
C ASP A 101 5.50 -3.43 -17.12
N LYS A 102 5.88 -4.70 -16.99
CA LYS A 102 6.72 -5.19 -15.89
C LYS A 102 8.02 -4.39 -15.73
N LYS A 103 8.66 -4.00 -16.84
CA LYS A 103 9.90 -3.21 -16.83
C LYS A 103 9.68 -1.79 -16.28
N THR A 104 8.54 -1.19 -16.58
CA THR A 104 8.22 0.18 -16.13
C THR A 104 8.18 0.30 -14.61
N ILE A 105 7.72 -0.73 -13.92
CA ILE A 105 7.52 -0.73 -12.48
C ILE A 105 8.41 -1.74 -11.73
N ASP A 106 9.40 -2.33 -12.40
CA ASP A 106 10.25 -3.42 -11.89
C ASP A 106 9.42 -4.54 -11.24
N TYR A 107 8.41 -5.04 -11.95
CA TYR A 107 7.53 -6.07 -11.43
C TYR A 107 8.09 -7.47 -11.67
N ASP A 108 8.24 -8.22 -10.57
CA ASP A 108 8.62 -9.63 -10.56
C ASP A 108 7.56 -10.48 -9.85
N GLN A 109 7.08 -11.53 -10.50
CA GLN A 109 6.13 -12.49 -9.92
C GLN A 109 6.86 -13.73 -9.38
N PHE A 110 7.63 -13.55 -8.32
CA PHE A 110 8.33 -14.66 -7.66
C PHE A 110 7.47 -15.42 -6.66
N GLY A 111 6.24 -14.99 -6.45
CA GLY A 111 5.33 -15.50 -5.43
C GLY A 111 5.55 -14.87 -4.06
N GLY A 112 4.61 -15.14 -3.16
CA GLY A 112 4.63 -14.73 -1.76
C GLY A 112 4.66 -15.93 -0.83
N TYR A 113 5.43 -15.83 0.22
CA TYR A 113 5.57 -16.85 1.25
C TYR A 113 5.16 -16.31 2.60
N GLU A 114 4.64 -17.19 3.47
CA GLU A 114 4.49 -16.91 4.89
C GLU A 114 5.26 -17.95 5.69
N LEU A 115 6.05 -17.48 6.66
CA LEU A 115 6.90 -18.28 7.52
C LEU A 115 6.22 -18.51 8.86
N PHE A 116 6.31 -19.75 9.36
CA PHE A 116 5.79 -20.13 10.66
C PHE A 116 6.88 -20.78 11.52
N GLU A 117 6.95 -20.37 12.78
CA GLU A 117 7.84 -20.99 13.78
C GLU A 117 7.05 -21.92 14.71
N LYS A 118 7.71 -22.91 15.31
CA LYS A 118 7.08 -23.96 16.11
C LYS A 118 6.25 -23.42 17.28
N ASN A 119 6.76 -22.42 17.97
CA ASN A 119 6.15 -21.84 19.16
C ASN A 119 5.63 -20.41 18.88
N GLY A 120 5.26 -20.10 17.64
CA GLY A 120 4.68 -18.85 17.24
C GLY A 120 3.21 -18.70 17.66
N PRO A 121 2.61 -17.54 17.40
CA PRO A 121 1.20 -17.30 17.72
C PRO A 121 0.24 -18.13 16.87
N TYR A 122 0.69 -18.63 15.70
CA TYR A 122 -0.10 -19.45 14.80
C TYR A 122 0.17 -20.96 15.04
N ASP A 123 -0.89 -21.75 15.20
CA ASP A 123 -0.79 -23.21 15.31
C ASP A 123 -0.48 -23.84 13.94
N ILE A 124 0.76 -24.24 13.75
CA ILE A 124 1.24 -24.83 12.50
C ILE A 124 0.52 -26.14 12.12
N HIS A 125 -0.08 -26.85 13.08
CA HIS A 125 -0.87 -28.07 12.81
C HIS A 125 -2.20 -27.76 12.10
N GLN A 126 -2.65 -26.51 12.10
CA GLN A 126 -3.84 -26.06 11.36
C GLN A 126 -3.50 -25.63 9.91
N LEU A 127 -2.21 -25.47 9.55
CA LEU A 127 -1.81 -24.84 8.28
C LEU A 127 -2.46 -25.49 7.06
N ASP A 128 -2.44 -26.81 6.94
CA ASP A 128 -3.02 -27.50 5.77
C ASP A 128 -4.55 -27.37 5.73
N LYS A 129 -5.21 -27.33 6.88
CA LYS A 129 -6.67 -27.11 6.97
C LYS A 129 -7.03 -25.67 6.58
N ASP A 130 -6.28 -24.69 7.05
CA ASP A 130 -6.50 -23.28 6.74
C ASP A 130 -6.20 -22.98 5.28
N ILE A 131 -5.16 -23.57 4.70
CA ILE A 131 -4.88 -23.52 3.26
C ILE A 131 -6.05 -24.12 2.46
N ALA A 132 -6.56 -25.29 2.84
CA ALA A 132 -7.69 -25.91 2.16
C ALA A 132 -8.96 -25.04 2.26
N TYR A 133 -9.25 -24.51 3.43
CA TYR A 133 -10.38 -23.61 3.66
C TYR A 133 -10.27 -22.35 2.81
N LEU A 134 -9.14 -21.63 2.89
CA LEU A 134 -8.92 -20.40 2.11
C LEU A 134 -8.97 -20.66 0.60
N ASN A 135 -8.38 -21.75 0.11
CA ASN A 135 -8.47 -22.13 -1.31
C ASN A 135 -9.92 -22.35 -1.74
N LYS A 136 -10.73 -23.01 -0.90
CA LYS A 136 -12.16 -23.27 -1.19
C LYS A 136 -12.95 -21.97 -1.34
N ILE A 137 -12.77 -20.99 -0.44
CA ILE A 137 -13.57 -19.77 -0.43
C ILE A 137 -13.02 -18.67 -1.36
N LEU A 138 -11.69 -18.58 -1.55
CA LEU A 138 -11.05 -17.51 -2.33
C LEU A 138 -11.01 -17.82 -3.83
N ALA A 139 -10.71 -19.04 -4.24
CA ALA A 139 -10.49 -19.35 -5.65
C ALA A 139 -11.70 -19.02 -6.56
N PRO A 140 -12.96 -19.29 -6.17
CA PRO A 140 -14.12 -18.86 -6.94
C PRO A 140 -14.29 -17.33 -6.99
N VAL A 141 -14.00 -16.64 -5.89
CA VAL A 141 -14.14 -15.18 -5.75
C VAL A 141 -13.09 -14.44 -6.59
N LEU A 142 -11.85 -14.91 -6.56
CA LEU A 142 -10.72 -14.34 -7.31
C LEU A 142 -10.69 -14.81 -8.76
N LYS A 143 -11.46 -15.85 -9.10
CA LYS A 143 -11.51 -16.46 -10.44
C LYS A 143 -10.10 -16.82 -10.95
N THR A 144 -9.31 -17.50 -10.10
CA THR A 144 -7.97 -17.95 -10.49
C THR A 144 -8.02 -18.81 -11.75
N PRO A 145 -6.92 -18.92 -12.52
CA PRO A 145 -6.88 -19.79 -13.70
C PRO A 145 -7.32 -21.21 -13.36
N LYS A 146 -7.94 -21.90 -14.34
CA LYS A 146 -8.38 -23.29 -14.20
C LYS A 146 -7.40 -24.24 -14.90
N LYS A 147 -7.14 -25.38 -14.28
CA LYS A 147 -6.47 -26.53 -14.90
C LYS A 147 -7.38 -27.75 -14.72
N ASN A 148 -7.69 -28.46 -15.81
CA ASN A 148 -8.61 -29.60 -15.81
C ASN A 148 -9.97 -29.26 -15.14
N GLY A 149 -10.56 -28.11 -15.45
CA GLY A 149 -11.84 -27.64 -14.91
C GLY A 149 -11.82 -27.12 -13.46
N LYS A 150 -10.74 -27.31 -12.71
CA LYS A 150 -10.59 -26.87 -11.31
C LYS A 150 -9.75 -25.58 -11.22
N TYR A 151 -10.12 -24.68 -10.34
CA TYR A 151 -9.31 -23.49 -10.04
C TYR A 151 -7.92 -23.88 -9.50
N LEU A 152 -6.87 -23.18 -9.91
CA LEU A 152 -5.56 -23.30 -9.31
C LEU A 152 -5.62 -22.86 -7.83
N PRO A 153 -4.95 -23.58 -6.92
CA PRO A 153 -4.92 -23.21 -5.52
C PRO A 153 -4.21 -21.87 -5.34
N ILE A 154 -4.73 -21.04 -4.44
CA ILE A 154 -4.16 -19.73 -4.10
C ILE A 154 -2.98 -19.93 -3.16
N TYR A 155 -3.11 -20.86 -2.22
CA TYR A 155 -2.04 -21.21 -1.28
C TYR A 155 -1.69 -22.68 -1.38
N THR A 156 -0.40 -22.98 -1.20
CA THR A 156 0.15 -24.33 -1.05
C THR A 156 1.12 -24.40 0.12
N ASN A 157 1.27 -25.57 0.71
CA ASN A 157 2.29 -25.81 1.73
C ASN A 157 3.64 -26.13 1.03
N GLU A 158 4.63 -25.26 1.24
CA GLU A 158 5.96 -25.37 0.63
C GLU A 158 7.08 -25.52 1.67
N THR A 159 6.77 -26.13 2.81
CA THR A 159 7.70 -26.36 3.94
C THR A 159 9.03 -27.00 3.52
N LYS A 160 9.02 -27.84 2.48
CA LYS A 160 10.24 -28.44 1.91
C LYS A 160 11.30 -27.43 1.43
N LYS A 161 10.90 -26.19 1.11
CA LYS A 161 11.81 -25.13 0.64
C LYS A 161 12.60 -24.44 1.76
N ILE A 162 12.29 -24.66 3.03
CA ILE A 162 12.98 -24.03 4.17
C ILE A 162 14.49 -24.26 4.11
N LYS A 163 14.90 -25.52 3.86
CA LYS A 163 16.33 -25.89 3.75
C LYS A 163 17.02 -25.16 2.58
N GLN A 164 16.33 -25.02 1.45
CA GLN A 164 16.85 -24.33 0.27
C GLN A 164 17.08 -22.84 0.54
N PHE A 165 16.15 -22.20 1.25
CA PHE A 165 16.25 -20.78 1.61
C PHE A 165 17.24 -20.51 2.74
N GLY A 166 17.55 -21.52 3.57
CA GLY A 166 18.49 -21.42 4.69
C GLY A 166 17.92 -20.67 5.89
N PHE A 167 16.60 -20.59 6.02
CA PHE A 167 15.94 -19.98 7.17
C PHE A 167 16.19 -20.76 8.46
N GLN A 168 16.23 -20.04 9.59
CA GLN A 168 16.50 -20.59 10.90
C GLN A 168 15.23 -20.58 11.76
N ALA A 169 15.01 -21.66 12.53
CA ALA A 169 13.87 -21.81 13.45
C ALA A 169 12.49 -21.58 12.78
N ILE A 170 12.39 -21.89 11.49
CA ILE A 170 11.14 -21.90 10.72
C ILE A 170 10.76 -23.37 10.50
N GLU A 171 9.52 -23.73 10.79
CA GLU A 171 9.00 -25.09 10.75
C GLU A 171 8.05 -25.34 9.59
N ALA A 172 7.37 -24.28 9.09
CA ALA A 172 6.45 -24.40 7.96
C ALA A 172 6.47 -23.16 7.06
N LEU A 173 6.08 -23.35 5.79
CA LEU A 173 5.92 -22.30 4.78
C LEU A 173 4.59 -22.48 4.03
N ALA A 174 3.77 -21.44 3.99
CA ALA A 174 2.73 -21.29 2.97
C ALA A 174 3.29 -20.51 1.77
N PHE A 175 2.73 -20.75 0.58
CA PHE A 175 3.15 -20.09 -0.65
C PHE A 175 1.95 -19.71 -1.53
N SER A 176 1.97 -18.52 -2.10
CA SER A 176 1.04 -18.09 -3.14
C SER A 176 1.78 -17.74 -4.43
N PRO A 177 1.49 -18.37 -5.59
CA PRO A 177 2.09 -18.05 -6.86
C PRO A 177 1.53 -16.74 -7.47
N PHE A 178 0.43 -16.21 -6.93
CA PHE A 178 -0.26 -15.03 -7.45
C PHE A 178 0.26 -13.71 -6.90
N GLU A 179 1.23 -13.77 -6.00
CA GLU A 179 1.88 -12.61 -5.41
C GLU A 179 3.20 -12.30 -6.10
N GLY A 180 3.72 -11.09 -5.87
CA GLY A 180 4.96 -10.63 -6.45
C GLY A 180 5.50 -9.40 -5.75
N GLN A 181 6.40 -8.72 -6.44
CA GLN A 181 7.06 -7.52 -5.94
C GLN A 181 7.21 -6.48 -7.05
N LEU A 182 7.31 -5.22 -6.67
CA LEU A 182 7.53 -4.11 -7.59
C LEU A 182 8.33 -2.98 -6.95
N ASN A 183 8.73 -2.01 -7.75
CA ASN A 183 9.29 -0.75 -7.29
C ASN A 183 8.18 0.28 -7.13
N SER A 184 7.79 0.54 -5.90
CA SER A 184 6.68 1.45 -5.58
C SER A 184 6.89 2.89 -6.05
N ALA A 185 8.13 3.38 -6.02
CA ALA A 185 8.44 4.71 -6.52
C ALA A 185 8.32 4.80 -8.04
N LYS A 186 8.74 3.74 -8.77
CA LYS A 186 8.52 3.66 -10.23
C LYS A 186 7.04 3.60 -10.58
N LEU A 187 6.22 2.88 -9.81
CA LEU A 187 4.77 2.88 -10.01
C LEU A 187 4.15 4.27 -9.80
N VAL A 188 4.57 5.00 -8.75
CA VAL A 188 4.14 6.39 -8.53
C VAL A 188 4.54 7.27 -9.70
N LEU A 189 5.80 7.20 -10.15
CA LEU A 189 6.32 7.99 -11.27
C LEU A 189 5.58 7.68 -12.57
N ALA A 190 5.35 6.41 -12.88
CA ALA A 190 4.60 6.00 -14.08
C ALA A 190 3.16 6.53 -14.06
N LEU A 191 2.48 6.48 -12.90
CA LEU A 191 1.16 7.06 -12.74
C LEU A 191 1.17 8.59 -12.93
N GLN A 192 2.14 9.30 -12.33
CA GLN A 192 2.30 10.76 -12.51
C GLN A 192 2.46 11.14 -13.97
N GLN A 193 3.39 10.48 -14.67
CA GLN A 193 3.62 10.72 -16.09
C GLN A 193 2.36 10.47 -16.93
N THR A 194 1.65 9.38 -16.62
CA THR A 194 0.42 9.01 -17.32
C THR A 194 -0.70 10.04 -17.13
N VAL A 195 -0.93 10.51 -15.91
CA VAL A 195 -2.03 11.47 -15.67
C VAL A 195 -1.66 12.86 -16.17
N GLN A 196 -0.40 13.29 -16.04
CA GLN A 196 0.07 14.59 -16.55
C GLN A 196 0.04 14.66 -18.08
N SER A 197 0.41 13.58 -18.78
CA SER A 197 0.31 13.52 -20.26
C SER A 197 -1.13 13.66 -20.78
N LYS A 198 -2.13 13.46 -19.90
CA LYS A 198 -3.56 13.62 -20.19
C LYS A 198 -4.14 14.94 -19.68
N GLY A 199 -3.30 15.86 -19.21
CA GLY A 199 -3.71 17.19 -18.79
C GLY A 199 -4.02 17.36 -17.30
N VAL A 200 -3.81 16.36 -16.46
CA VAL A 200 -3.92 16.52 -15.00
C VAL A 200 -2.76 17.37 -14.50
N GLN A 201 -3.06 18.44 -13.78
CA GLN A 201 -2.06 19.26 -13.11
C GLN A 201 -1.63 18.62 -11.78
N ILE A 202 -0.34 18.67 -11.46
CA ILE A 202 0.16 18.31 -10.13
C ILE A 202 0.95 19.49 -9.59
N LEU A 203 0.48 20.04 -8.47
CA LEU A 203 1.15 21.13 -7.76
C LEU A 203 1.88 20.55 -6.56
N PHE A 204 3.20 20.47 -6.67
CA PHE A 204 4.09 20.07 -5.57
C PHE A 204 4.35 21.24 -4.62
N ASN A 205 4.87 20.96 -3.44
CA ASN A 205 5.10 21.95 -2.38
C ASN A 205 3.85 22.78 -2.07
N THR A 206 2.67 22.15 -2.22
CA THR A 206 1.35 22.79 -2.02
C THR A 206 0.61 22.11 -0.88
N GLU A 207 0.68 22.73 0.29
CA GLU A 207 0.03 22.22 1.50
C GLU A 207 -1.34 22.83 1.71
N VAL A 208 -2.38 21.99 1.76
CA VAL A 208 -3.72 22.42 2.10
C VAL A 208 -3.80 22.71 3.60
N LYS A 209 -4.22 23.93 3.95
CA LYS A 209 -4.40 24.41 5.33
C LYS A 209 -5.84 24.28 5.80
N LYS A 210 -6.79 24.70 4.95
CA LYS A 210 -8.23 24.70 5.24
C LYS A 210 -9.01 24.55 3.94
N PHE A 211 -10.25 24.10 4.05
CA PHE A 211 -11.21 24.11 2.95
C PHE A 211 -12.62 24.33 3.50
N LYS A 212 -13.50 24.86 2.66
CA LYS A 212 -14.88 25.17 3.01
C LYS A 212 -15.80 24.83 1.85
N SER A 213 -16.80 23.98 2.11
CA SER A 213 -17.86 23.69 1.16
C SER A 213 -18.83 24.89 1.07
N HIS A 214 -19.36 25.13 -0.11
CA HIS A 214 -20.41 26.10 -0.41
C HIS A 214 -21.31 25.62 -1.57
N LYS A 215 -22.38 26.35 -1.87
CA LYS A 215 -23.38 25.91 -2.88
C LYS A 215 -22.80 25.61 -4.28
N LYS A 216 -21.69 26.23 -4.66
CA LYS A 216 -21.07 26.08 -6.00
C LYS A 216 -19.86 25.15 -6.01
N GLY A 217 -19.43 24.62 -4.85
CA GLY A 217 -18.25 23.76 -4.74
C GLY A 217 -17.48 23.94 -3.43
N VAL A 218 -16.16 23.99 -3.52
CA VAL A 218 -15.24 24.04 -2.38
C VAL A 218 -14.14 25.07 -2.62
N THR A 219 -13.96 26.01 -1.68
CA THR A 219 -12.80 26.91 -1.61
C THR A 219 -11.69 26.23 -0.78
N ILE A 220 -10.46 26.20 -1.29
CA ILE A 220 -9.32 25.53 -0.68
C ILE A 220 -8.23 26.58 -0.41
N GLN A 221 -7.83 26.71 0.85
CA GLN A 221 -6.70 27.53 1.29
C GLN A 221 -5.45 26.68 1.42
N THR A 222 -4.39 27.12 0.76
CA THR A 222 -3.07 26.45 0.76
C THR A 222 -2.00 27.44 1.22
N ASN A 223 -0.73 27.09 1.02
CA ASN A 223 0.40 28.02 1.11
C ASN A 223 0.62 28.85 -0.17
N LEU A 224 -0.24 28.73 -1.19
CA LEU A 224 -0.21 29.57 -2.38
C LEU A 224 -0.80 30.96 -2.10
N GLU A 225 -0.53 31.93 -3.01
CA GLU A 225 -0.91 33.34 -2.87
C GLU A 225 -2.46 33.56 -2.86
N ALA A 226 -3.21 32.72 -3.57
CA ALA A 226 -4.67 32.80 -3.62
C ALA A 226 -5.31 31.42 -3.32
N PRO A 227 -6.56 31.41 -2.82
CA PRO A 227 -7.31 30.20 -2.68
C PRO A 227 -7.61 29.55 -4.03
N LEU A 228 -7.75 28.23 -4.03
CA LEU A 228 -8.19 27.46 -5.19
C LEU A 228 -9.69 27.17 -5.08
N GLU A 229 -10.39 27.19 -6.21
CA GLU A 229 -11.80 26.85 -6.31
C GLU A 229 -11.99 25.54 -7.07
N THR A 230 -12.88 24.67 -6.58
CA THR A 230 -13.20 23.39 -7.23
C THR A 230 -14.66 23.02 -7.05
N LYS A 231 -15.24 22.25 -8.00
CA LYS A 231 -16.58 21.69 -7.83
C LYS A 231 -16.59 20.60 -6.77
N GLN A 232 -15.56 19.72 -6.75
CA GLN A 232 -15.44 18.61 -5.82
C GLN A 232 -14.01 18.50 -5.28
N LEU A 233 -13.88 18.13 -4.01
CA LEU A 233 -12.62 17.90 -3.31
C LEU A 233 -12.53 16.46 -2.85
N LEU A 234 -11.42 15.78 -3.15
CA LEU A 234 -11.14 14.44 -2.66
C LEU A 234 -9.89 14.41 -1.77
N ILE A 235 -10.03 13.89 -0.56
CA ILE A 235 -8.94 13.76 0.41
C ILE A 235 -8.34 12.34 0.31
N CYS A 236 -7.07 12.25 -0.14
CA CYS A 236 -6.31 11.01 -0.31
C CYS A 236 -5.03 10.96 0.55
N THR A 237 -5.02 11.62 1.69
CA THR A 237 -3.83 11.80 2.54
C THR A 237 -3.57 10.64 3.50
N ASN A 238 -4.33 9.55 3.41
CA ASN A 238 -4.17 8.28 4.14
C ASN A 238 -3.87 8.47 5.63
N GLY A 239 -2.68 8.12 6.13
CA GLY A 239 -2.29 8.25 7.54
C GLY A 239 -2.34 9.68 8.09
N PHE A 240 -2.31 10.67 7.22
CA PHE A 240 -2.38 12.10 7.59
C PHE A 240 -3.81 12.68 7.52
N ALA A 241 -4.81 11.88 7.17
CA ALA A 241 -6.18 12.36 6.93
C ALA A 241 -6.79 13.07 8.15
N LYS A 242 -6.47 12.61 9.36
CA LYS A 242 -6.93 13.25 10.60
C LYS A 242 -6.45 14.68 10.81
N GLN A 243 -5.35 15.09 10.18
CA GLN A 243 -4.88 16.48 10.23
C GLN A 243 -5.84 17.44 9.52
N LEU A 244 -6.55 16.94 8.49
CA LEU A 244 -7.57 17.69 7.74
C LEU A 244 -8.99 17.45 8.25
N MET A 245 -9.28 16.19 8.67
CA MET A 245 -10.60 15.76 9.14
C MET A 245 -10.45 14.94 10.44
N PRO A 246 -10.46 15.61 11.61
CA PRO A 246 -10.22 14.97 12.93
C PRO A 246 -11.18 13.85 13.32
N SER A 247 -12.41 13.84 12.76
CA SER A 247 -13.45 12.85 13.02
C SER A 247 -13.20 11.48 12.38
N LEU A 248 -12.31 11.38 11.38
CA LEU A 248 -12.04 10.13 10.67
C LEU A 248 -11.41 9.07 11.59
N ASP A 249 -11.87 7.82 11.49
CA ASP A 249 -11.25 6.66 12.15
C ASP A 249 -9.97 6.26 11.39
N VAL A 250 -8.97 7.13 11.45
CA VAL A 250 -7.64 6.89 10.89
C VAL A 250 -6.59 7.16 11.95
N VAL A 251 -5.76 6.17 12.22
CA VAL A 251 -4.65 6.26 13.15
C VAL A 251 -3.34 6.22 12.36
N PRO A 252 -2.44 7.22 12.51
CA PRO A 252 -1.13 7.15 11.89
C PRO A 252 -0.34 6.00 12.51
N ALA A 253 0.25 5.17 11.67
CA ALA A 253 1.06 4.04 12.10
C ALA A 253 2.35 4.00 11.27
N ARG A 254 3.47 4.25 11.94
CA ARG A 254 4.78 4.23 11.31
C ARG A 254 5.20 2.78 11.02
N GLY A 255 5.53 2.48 9.76
CA GLY A 255 6.22 1.26 9.35
C GLY A 255 7.67 1.58 9.04
N GLN A 256 8.60 0.81 9.59
CA GLN A 256 10.03 1.01 9.39
C GLN A 256 10.62 -0.09 8.54
N VAL A 257 11.61 0.26 7.73
CA VAL A 257 12.25 -0.63 6.76
C VAL A 257 13.74 -0.34 6.73
N PHE A 258 14.53 -1.36 6.43
CA PHE A 258 15.91 -1.18 5.98
C PHE A 258 16.22 -2.02 4.73
N ILE A 259 17.31 -1.67 4.05
CA ILE A 259 17.91 -2.46 2.99
C ILE A 259 19.39 -2.67 3.28
N THR A 260 19.89 -3.89 3.03
CA THR A 260 21.30 -4.24 3.22
C THR A 260 22.14 -3.88 2.00
N GLU A 261 23.45 -3.86 2.16
CA GLU A 261 24.39 -4.05 1.06
C GLU A 261 24.11 -5.38 0.33
N PRO A 262 24.65 -5.59 -0.89
CA PRO A 262 24.52 -6.87 -1.57
C PRO A 262 25.02 -8.04 -0.73
N ILE A 263 24.20 -9.08 -0.58
CA ILE A 263 24.54 -10.32 0.13
C ILE A 263 24.96 -11.35 -0.91
N PRO A 264 26.23 -11.81 -0.89
CA PRO A 264 26.68 -12.87 -1.79
C PRO A 264 25.81 -14.12 -1.61
N ASN A 265 25.36 -14.69 -2.74
CA ASN A 265 24.59 -15.94 -2.76
C ASN A 265 23.29 -15.91 -1.90
N LEU A 266 22.57 -14.78 -1.89
CA LEU A 266 21.25 -14.69 -1.28
C LEU A 266 20.34 -15.80 -1.86
N LYS A 267 19.86 -16.71 -1.00
CA LYS A 267 19.29 -17.99 -1.43
C LYS A 267 17.80 -17.96 -1.76
N PHE A 268 17.14 -16.81 -1.59
CA PHE A 268 15.70 -16.70 -1.81
C PHE A 268 15.36 -15.53 -2.74
N LYS A 269 14.22 -15.68 -3.41
CA LYS A 269 13.54 -14.63 -4.17
C LYS A 269 12.06 -14.67 -3.85
N GLY A 270 11.41 -13.51 -3.85
CA GLY A 270 9.99 -13.35 -3.56
C GLY A 270 9.74 -12.51 -2.32
N THR A 271 8.48 -12.41 -1.97
CA THR A 271 8.00 -11.70 -0.79
C THR A 271 7.73 -12.67 0.34
N PHE A 272 8.05 -12.27 1.55
CA PHE A 272 7.95 -13.13 2.73
C PHE A 272 7.28 -12.38 3.86
N HIS A 273 6.27 -13.01 4.47
CA HIS A 273 5.55 -12.54 5.64
C HIS A 273 5.88 -13.43 6.85
N PHE A 274 5.80 -12.85 8.04
CA PHE A 274 5.95 -13.55 9.31
C PHE A 274 5.15 -12.81 10.38
N ASP A 275 4.60 -13.55 11.35
CA ASP A 275 3.85 -13.00 12.50
C ASP A 275 2.66 -12.12 12.02
N GLU A 276 1.69 -12.73 11.32
CA GLU A 276 0.50 -12.04 10.76
C GLU A 276 0.83 -10.81 9.89
N GLY A 277 2.02 -10.80 9.26
CA GLY A 277 2.50 -9.69 8.44
C GLY A 277 3.14 -8.55 9.24
N PHE A 278 3.37 -8.71 10.55
CA PHE A 278 4.14 -7.75 11.33
C PHE A 278 5.61 -7.69 10.95
N TYR A 279 6.16 -8.74 10.35
CA TYR A 279 7.47 -8.72 9.68
C TYR A 279 7.28 -9.08 8.22
N TYR A 280 7.99 -8.37 7.36
CA TYR A 280 7.94 -8.61 5.94
C TYR A 280 9.29 -8.33 5.30
N PHE A 281 9.74 -9.24 4.43
CA PHE A 281 11.02 -9.08 3.75
C PHE A 281 10.97 -9.63 2.33
N ARG A 282 11.88 -9.14 1.50
CA ARG A 282 12.07 -9.61 0.13
C ARG A 282 13.49 -9.37 -0.36
N ASN A 283 13.83 -9.97 -1.49
CA ASN A 283 15.02 -9.58 -2.21
C ASN A 283 14.79 -8.30 -3.06
N VAL A 284 15.85 -7.50 -3.19
CA VAL A 284 15.99 -6.43 -4.19
C VAL A 284 17.33 -6.66 -4.90
N GLY A 285 17.29 -7.36 -6.03
CA GLY A 285 18.51 -7.97 -6.57
C GLY A 285 19.11 -8.96 -5.56
N ASN A 286 20.34 -8.71 -5.15
CA ASN A 286 21.07 -9.48 -4.13
C ASN A 286 20.99 -8.87 -2.72
N ARG A 287 20.15 -7.88 -2.50
CA ARG A 287 19.99 -7.19 -1.21
C ARG A 287 18.78 -7.72 -0.48
N LEU A 288 18.82 -7.74 0.83
CA LEU A 288 17.66 -7.98 1.68
C LEU A 288 17.00 -6.66 2.04
N LEU A 289 15.74 -6.50 1.68
CA LEU A 289 14.86 -5.46 2.19
C LEU A 289 14.00 -6.09 3.28
N LEU A 290 14.02 -5.52 4.49
CA LEU A 290 13.27 -6.02 5.65
C LEU A 290 12.58 -4.88 6.38
N GLY A 291 11.32 -5.07 6.71
CA GLY A 291 10.53 -4.11 7.48
C GLY A 291 9.57 -4.78 8.46
N GLY A 292 8.92 -3.94 9.27
CA GLY A 292 7.92 -4.41 10.23
C GLY A 292 8.26 -4.15 11.69
N ALA A 293 8.04 -5.17 12.53
CA ALA A 293 8.25 -5.17 13.99
C ALA A 293 7.46 -4.09 14.76
N ARG A 294 6.46 -3.43 14.14
CA ARG A 294 5.65 -2.39 14.79
C ARG A 294 4.96 -2.88 16.06
N ASN A 295 4.61 -4.17 16.14
CA ASN A 295 3.99 -4.81 17.30
C ASN A 295 4.90 -4.83 18.54
N LYS A 296 6.18 -4.55 18.41
CA LYS A 296 7.12 -4.47 19.54
C LYS A 296 7.11 -3.11 20.22
N ASP A 297 6.51 -2.08 19.58
CA ASP A 297 6.38 -0.75 20.17
C ASP A 297 5.19 0.04 19.57
N PHE A 298 3.99 -0.53 19.64
CA PHE A 298 2.76 0.08 19.10
C PHE A 298 2.53 1.52 19.56
N LYS A 299 2.89 1.83 20.81
CA LYS A 299 2.66 3.15 21.39
C LYS A 299 3.47 4.23 20.66
N ASN A 300 4.76 4.01 20.49
CA ASN A 300 5.67 4.99 19.87
C ASN A 300 5.59 4.97 18.34
N GLU A 301 5.16 3.84 17.76
CA GLU A 301 4.91 3.75 16.32
C GLU A 301 3.56 4.37 15.89
N LYS A 302 2.74 4.86 16.83
CA LYS A 302 1.55 5.68 16.56
C LYS A 302 1.94 7.15 16.40
N THR A 303 2.56 7.48 15.25
CA THR A 303 3.16 8.79 15.01
C THR A 303 3.12 9.21 13.55
N TYR A 304 3.23 10.51 13.29
CA TYR A 304 3.43 11.10 11.96
C TYR A 304 4.91 11.27 11.60
N SER A 305 5.83 11.09 12.56
CA SER A 305 7.28 11.20 12.32
C SER A 305 7.73 10.16 11.29
N LEU A 306 8.62 10.58 10.41
CA LEU A 306 9.29 9.72 9.43
C LEU A 306 10.70 9.27 9.89
N GLU A 307 11.07 9.56 11.11
CA GLU A 307 12.32 9.07 11.70
C GLU A 307 12.21 7.59 12.04
N THR A 308 13.33 6.88 12.06
CA THR A 308 13.41 5.49 12.52
C THR A 308 13.69 5.44 14.01
N SER A 309 13.23 4.38 14.70
CA SER A 309 13.50 4.16 16.12
C SER A 309 14.55 3.07 16.34
N PRO A 310 15.48 3.22 17.27
CA PRO A 310 16.50 2.22 17.58
C PRO A 310 15.90 0.86 17.99
N ILE A 311 14.79 0.86 18.72
CA ILE A 311 14.09 -0.36 19.18
C ILE A 311 13.65 -1.21 17.99
N ILE A 312 12.91 -0.60 17.05
CA ILE A 312 12.40 -1.31 15.88
C ILE A 312 13.56 -1.74 14.98
N GLN A 313 14.52 -0.86 14.72
CA GLN A 313 15.64 -1.18 13.85
C GLN A 313 16.49 -2.33 14.41
N LYS A 314 16.80 -2.32 15.72
CA LYS A 314 17.50 -3.43 16.37
C LYS A 314 16.69 -4.73 16.30
N THR A 315 15.38 -4.68 16.54
CA THR A 315 14.51 -5.84 16.46
C THR A 315 14.52 -6.46 15.05
N LEU A 316 14.48 -5.64 14.00
CA LEU A 316 14.58 -6.10 12.61
C LEU A 316 15.96 -6.73 12.32
N GLU A 317 17.06 -6.14 12.81
CA GLU A 317 18.40 -6.70 12.65
C GLU A 317 18.53 -8.07 13.35
N ASP A 318 18.00 -8.16 14.56
CA ASP A 318 17.99 -9.44 15.33
C ASP A 318 17.16 -10.50 14.59
N PHE A 319 16.01 -10.13 14.04
CA PHE A 319 15.18 -11.03 13.21
C PHE A 319 15.91 -11.48 11.94
N MET A 320 16.59 -10.58 11.24
CA MET A 320 17.42 -10.90 10.08
C MET A 320 18.43 -12.00 10.40
N MET A 321 19.17 -11.84 11.50
CA MET A 321 20.25 -12.77 11.88
C MET A 321 19.72 -14.10 12.45
N LYS A 322 18.59 -14.08 13.15
CA LYS A 322 18.05 -15.25 13.87
C LYS A 322 17.05 -16.07 13.04
N ARG A 323 16.50 -15.52 11.93
CA ARG A 323 15.45 -16.18 11.15
C ARG A 323 15.74 -16.23 9.65
N ILE A 324 16.27 -15.16 9.06
CA ILE A 324 16.38 -15.02 7.59
C ILE A 324 17.72 -15.56 7.06
N LEU A 325 18.81 -15.13 7.67
CA LEU A 325 20.14 -15.53 7.18
C LEU A 325 20.57 -16.89 7.75
N PRO A 326 21.28 -17.71 6.96
CA PRO A 326 21.80 -18.98 7.45
C PRO A 326 22.66 -18.83 8.72
N LYS A 327 22.63 -19.82 9.59
CA LYS A 327 23.46 -19.86 10.82
C LYS A 327 24.94 -19.64 10.48
N GLY A 328 25.61 -18.78 11.23
CA GLY A 328 27.03 -18.44 11.01
C GLY A 328 27.26 -17.40 9.90
N SER A 329 26.22 -16.86 9.28
CA SER A 329 26.37 -15.74 8.33
C SER A 329 27.00 -14.52 9.01
N LYS A 330 27.89 -13.84 8.29
CA LYS A 330 28.35 -12.51 8.69
C LYS A 330 27.18 -11.53 8.58
N LYS A 331 27.01 -10.65 9.59
CA LYS A 331 25.99 -9.61 9.55
C LYS A 331 26.28 -8.63 8.41
N PRO A 332 25.38 -8.45 7.42
CA PRO A 332 25.58 -7.49 6.35
C PRO A 332 25.44 -6.06 6.89
N LYS A 333 26.12 -5.12 6.25
CA LYS A 333 25.94 -3.69 6.53
C LYS A 333 24.54 -3.26 6.07
N ILE A 334 23.88 -2.45 6.88
CA ILE A 334 22.64 -1.79 6.48
C ILE A 334 23.00 -0.53 5.70
N GLU A 335 22.54 -0.46 4.45
CA GLU A 335 22.87 0.65 3.55
C GLU A 335 21.92 1.83 3.75
N LEU A 336 20.61 1.57 3.82
CA LEU A 336 19.59 2.59 4.05
C LEU A 336 18.55 2.12 5.07
N ARG A 337 18.03 3.09 5.84
CA ARG A 337 16.89 2.92 6.74
C ARG A 337 15.88 4.03 6.48
N TRP A 338 14.61 3.68 6.46
CA TRP A 338 13.54 4.66 6.29
C TRP A 338 12.26 4.21 6.97
N SER A 339 11.29 5.11 7.00
CA SER A 339 9.96 4.80 7.50
C SER A 339 8.88 5.45 6.61
N GLY A 340 7.65 4.98 6.76
CA GLY A 340 6.47 5.57 6.13
C GLY A 340 5.27 5.49 7.06
N THR A 341 4.36 6.46 6.97
CA THR A 341 3.18 6.52 7.81
C THR A 341 1.98 5.91 7.11
N MET A 342 1.50 4.78 7.61
CA MET A 342 0.29 4.11 7.18
C MET A 342 -0.94 4.73 7.86
N GLY A 343 -2.11 4.61 7.21
CA GLY A 343 -3.41 4.88 7.84
C GLY A 343 -4.03 3.57 8.30
N MET A 344 -4.11 3.38 9.61
CA MET A 344 -4.75 2.23 10.25
C MET A 344 -6.10 2.65 10.86
N GLY A 345 -6.92 1.69 11.28
CA GLY A 345 -8.20 1.92 11.93
C GLY A 345 -8.63 0.70 12.73
N LYS A 346 -9.85 0.72 13.26
CA LYS A 346 -10.42 -0.40 14.01
C LYS A 346 -10.59 -1.66 13.17
N ILE A 347 -10.87 -1.49 11.88
CA ILE A 347 -11.00 -2.57 10.90
C ILE A 347 -10.12 -2.27 9.67
N LYS A 348 -9.75 -3.31 8.92
CA LYS A 348 -8.87 -3.17 7.74
C LYS A 348 -9.59 -2.70 6.46
N LYS A 349 -10.83 -2.21 6.54
CA LYS A 349 -11.56 -1.66 5.37
C LYS A 349 -11.14 -0.21 5.09
N PRO A 350 -10.99 0.20 3.82
CA PRO A 350 -10.81 1.61 3.48
C PRO A 350 -12.05 2.43 3.82
N ILE A 351 -11.86 3.73 4.06
CA ILE A 351 -12.94 4.70 4.18
C ILE A 351 -13.08 5.39 2.83
N ILE A 352 -14.26 5.27 2.20
CA ILE A 352 -14.60 5.90 0.92
C ILE A 352 -15.99 6.50 1.11
N GLU A 353 -16.06 7.79 1.40
CA GLU A 353 -17.34 8.43 1.75
C GLU A 353 -17.34 9.93 1.42
N GLU A 354 -18.53 10.51 1.28
CA GLU A 354 -18.75 11.95 1.25
C GLU A 354 -18.83 12.44 2.70
N LEU A 355 -17.91 13.31 3.08
CA LEU A 355 -17.79 13.85 4.44
C LEU A 355 -18.68 15.06 4.67
N GLN A 356 -18.83 15.87 3.64
CA GLN A 356 -19.65 17.09 3.56
C GLN A 356 -20.03 17.28 2.08
N PRO A 357 -21.04 18.10 1.75
CA PRO A 357 -21.38 18.37 0.37
C PRO A 357 -20.16 18.75 -0.48
N ASN A 358 -19.89 17.98 -1.53
CA ASN A 358 -18.75 18.09 -2.45
C ASN A 358 -17.36 17.81 -1.85
N ILE A 359 -17.27 17.26 -0.63
CA ILE A 359 -15.99 16.90 0.01
C ILE A 359 -16.00 15.40 0.31
N PHE A 360 -15.12 14.67 -0.34
CA PHE A 360 -15.00 13.23 -0.29
C PHE A 360 -13.67 12.80 0.34
N CYS A 361 -13.59 11.58 0.81
CA CYS A 361 -12.34 10.97 1.21
C CYS A 361 -12.18 9.54 0.67
N ALA A 362 -10.91 9.15 0.45
CA ALA A 362 -10.50 7.79 0.13
C ALA A 362 -9.18 7.50 0.87
N VAL A 363 -9.30 6.95 2.09
CA VAL A 363 -8.20 6.81 3.06
C VAL A 363 -8.26 5.48 3.82
N ARG A 364 -7.30 5.20 4.70
CA ARG A 364 -7.19 4.01 5.55
C ARG A 364 -6.94 2.74 4.74
N MET A 365 -5.78 2.71 4.04
CA MET A 365 -5.38 1.55 3.23
C MET A 365 -4.83 0.39 4.07
N SER A 366 -4.70 0.54 5.37
CA SER A 366 -4.32 -0.51 6.35
C SER A 366 -3.08 -1.32 5.96
N GLY A 367 -2.03 -0.65 5.44
CA GLY A 367 -0.79 -1.29 5.01
C GLY A 367 -0.81 -1.88 3.58
N MET A 368 -1.98 -2.07 2.97
CA MET A 368 -2.15 -2.75 1.68
C MET A 368 -2.36 -1.79 0.49
N GLY A 369 -1.84 -0.56 0.59
CA GLY A 369 -2.09 0.52 -0.38
C GLY A 369 -1.67 0.20 -1.82
N VAL A 370 -0.60 -0.57 -2.03
CA VAL A 370 -0.18 -1.00 -3.37
C VAL A 370 -1.33 -1.76 -4.05
N ALA A 371 -1.84 -2.78 -3.37
CA ALA A 371 -2.84 -3.69 -3.93
C ALA A 371 -4.22 -3.04 -4.06
N ILE A 372 -4.68 -2.33 -3.02
CA ILE A 372 -6.08 -1.92 -2.93
C ILE A 372 -6.39 -0.56 -3.61
N ALA A 373 -5.37 0.30 -3.80
CA ALA A 373 -5.57 1.67 -4.27
C ALA A 373 -6.28 1.79 -5.64
N PRO A 374 -6.04 0.93 -6.64
CA PRO A 374 -6.74 1.02 -7.92
C PRO A 374 -8.26 0.88 -7.76
N ILE A 375 -8.72 -0.07 -6.93
CA ILE A 375 -10.16 -0.33 -6.73
C ILE A 375 -10.79 0.70 -5.79
N VAL A 376 -10.04 1.17 -4.80
CA VAL A 376 -10.48 2.29 -3.95
C VAL A 376 -10.71 3.54 -4.80
N ALA A 377 -9.83 3.82 -5.75
CA ALA A 377 -9.98 4.92 -6.70
C ALA A 377 -11.23 4.78 -7.59
N GLU A 378 -11.48 3.60 -8.15
CA GLU A 378 -12.72 3.35 -8.92
C GLU A 378 -13.98 3.61 -8.08
N ARG A 379 -13.99 3.11 -6.83
CA ARG A 379 -15.12 3.33 -5.91
C ARG A 379 -15.29 4.81 -5.56
N ALA A 380 -14.18 5.53 -5.31
CA ALA A 380 -14.22 6.96 -5.05
C ALA A 380 -14.79 7.75 -6.24
N VAL A 381 -14.34 7.45 -7.47
CA VAL A 381 -14.88 8.06 -8.69
C VAL A 381 -16.36 7.77 -8.88
N LYS A 382 -16.80 6.55 -8.55
CA LYS A 382 -18.23 6.19 -8.61
C LYS A 382 -19.05 7.00 -7.61
N LEU A 383 -18.55 7.16 -6.38
CA LEU A 383 -19.21 7.94 -5.32
C LEU A 383 -19.30 9.43 -5.67
N MET A 384 -18.22 10.03 -6.18
CA MET A 384 -18.16 11.45 -6.54
C MET A 384 -19.12 11.87 -7.66
N LYS A 385 -19.71 10.92 -8.36
CA LYS A 385 -20.59 11.14 -9.51
C LYS A 385 -22.05 10.72 -9.28
N GLY A 386 -22.36 10.27 -8.06
CA GLY A 386 -23.71 9.92 -7.60
C GLY A 386 -24.62 11.17 -7.39
#